data_48244fa988a60355e7556948c1f23e24
#
_entry.id   48244fa988a60355e7556948c1f23e24
#
_cell.length_a   1.000
_cell.length_b   1.000
_cell.length_c   1.000
_cell.angle_alpha   90.00
_cell.angle_beta   90.00
_cell.angle_gamma   90.00
#
_symmetry.space_group_name_H-M   'P 1'
#
loop_
_entity.id
_entity.type
_entity.pdbx_description
1 polymer ?
#
loop_
_entity_poly.entity_id
_entity_poly.type
_entity_poly.pdbx_seq_one_letter_code
_entity_poly.pdbx_strand_id
1 'polypeptide(L)'
;MTMTRKYILFTVLIISFLVSACTESRKNPRELSDEQLKIDEIIWNSTFTDLDGNEVSVQDYKGKVVLIDFWETWCGPCLQVFPAMDSLRKEYKDDFVVLAVNLQDSDTPEGVAAFKKERGYDFNFVLDKNEVGPKVISFGIPFKIFIDPNGYLIKAEVGSNGTAGDYLKAKTIIEDNKLK
;
A
#
# COMPACT_ATOMS: atom_id res chain seq x y z
N MET A 1 24.76 13.36 54.26
CA MET A 1 23.97 14.01 53.19
C MET A 1 24.62 13.96 51.79
N THR A 2 25.54 13.02 51.55
CA THR A 2 26.34 12.92 50.30
C THR A 2 26.10 11.63 49.49
N MET A 3 25.41 10.65 50.04
CA MET A 3 25.16 9.36 49.35
C MET A 3 24.00 9.42 48.38
N THR A 4 22.93 10.13 48.66
CA THR A 4 21.74 10.26 47.83
C THR A 4 22.02 10.98 46.52
N ARG A 5 22.95 11.93 46.47
CA ARG A 5 23.31 12.70 45.28
C ARG A 5 24.08 11.88 44.21
N LYS A 6 24.84 10.85 44.63
CA LYS A 6 25.55 9.94 43.73
C LYS A 6 24.61 8.97 43.01
N TYR A 7 23.57 8.48 43.69
CA TYR A 7 22.59 7.58 43.05
C TYR A 7 21.69 8.30 42.04
N ILE A 8 21.33 9.57 42.31
CA ILE A 8 20.53 10.40 41.38
C ILE A 8 21.33 10.67 40.10
N LEU A 9 22.62 10.96 40.17
CA LEU A 9 23.48 11.15 39.01
C LEU A 9 23.66 9.86 38.19
N PHE A 10 23.73 8.70 38.86
CA PHE A 10 23.86 7.40 38.17
C PHE A 10 22.57 6.98 37.49
N THR A 11 21.41 7.22 38.10
CA THR A 11 20.09 6.93 37.47
C THR A 11 19.80 7.85 36.30
N VAL A 12 20.17 9.12 36.33
CA VAL A 12 20.01 10.05 35.20
C VAL A 12 20.92 9.66 34.03
N LEU A 13 22.14 9.16 34.29
CA LEU A 13 23.06 8.70 33.25
C LEU A 13 22.57 7.40 32.56
N ILE A 14 21.92 6.50 33.29
CA ILE A 14 21.37 5.25 32.77
C ILE A 14 20.12 5.52 31.93
N ILE A 15 19.26 6.47 32.30
CA ILE A 15 18.08 6.86 31.57
C ILE A 15 18.45 7.56 30.23
N SER A 16 19.55 8.33 30.25
CA SER A 16 20.06 9.01 29.03
C SER A 16 20.58 8.03 27.95
N PHE A 17 20.97 6.81 28.34
CA PHE A 17 21.51 5.81 27.39
C PHE A 17 20.43 4.96 26.70
N LEU A 18 19.17 4.98 27.18
CA LEU A 18 18.07 4.18 26.66
C LEU A 18 17.26 4.88 25.56
N VAL A 19 17.55 6.14 25.24
CA VAL A 19 16.80 6.92 24.25
C VAL A 19 17.49 7.00 22.87
N SER A 20 18.67 6.39 22.71
CA SER A 20 19.27 6.17 21.40
C SER A 20 18.73 4.87 20.75
N ALA A 21 17.41 4.72 20.67
CA ALA A 21 16.83 3.89 19.66
C ALA A 21 17.14 4.57 18.33
N CYS A 22 18.19 4.13 17.64
CA CYS A 22 18.42 4.46 16.25
C CYS A 22 17.14 4.12 15.50
N THR A 23 16.38 5.12 15.12
CA THR A 23 15.39 5.01 14.05
C THR A 23 16.22 4.76 12.81
N GLU A 24 16.54 3.49 12.53
CA GLU A 24 17.16 3.09 11.28
C GLU A 24 16.19 3.53 10.19
N SER A 25 16.61 4.53 9.42
CA SER A 25 15.80 5.09 8.35
C SER A 25 15.52 3.96 7.35
N ARG A 26 14.22 3.60 7.21
CA ARG A 26 13.77 2.64 6.21
C ARG A 26 14.29 3.10 4.84
N LYS A 27 15.13 2.30 4.21
CA LYS A 27 15.70 2.60 2.89
C LYS A 27 15.29 1.53 1.89
N ASN A 28 14.62 1.94 0.80
CA ASN A 28 14.30 1.03 -0.29
C ASN A 28 15.60 0.47 -0.90
N PRO A 29 15.72 -0.86 -1.08
CA PRO A 29 16.92 -1.47 -1.66
C PRO A 29 17.08 -1.20 -3.16
N ARG A 30 16.06 -0.65 -3.83
CA ARG A 30 16.07 -0.32 -5.26
C ARG A 30 16.55 1.11 -5.47
N GLU A 31 17.19 1.35 -6.62
CA GLU A 31 17.45 2.71 -7.09
C GLU A 31 16.15 3.33 -7.62
N LEU A 32 15.64 4.30 -6.91
CA LEU A 32 14.38 5.00 -7.19
C LEU A 32 14.66 6.50 -7.43
N SER A 33 13.84 7.13 -8.27
CA SER A 33 13.83 8.59 -8.39
C SER A 33 13.29 9.24 -7.11
N ASP A 34 13.55 10.54 -6.93
CA ASP A 34 13.04 11.29 -5.76
C ASP A 34 11.51 11.24 -5.65
N GLU A 35 10.79 11.26 -6.78
CA GLU A 35 9.34 11.10 -6.81
C GLU A 35 8.92 9.72 -6.32
N GLN A 36 9.59 8.66 -6.77
CA GLN A 36 9.32 7.29 -6.35
C GLN A 36 9.65 7.06 -4.86
N LEU A 37 10.73 7.66 -4.36
CA LEU A 37 11.07 7.63 -2.93
C LEU A 37 10.00 8.31 -2.09
N LYS A 38 9.45 9.43 -2.58
CA LYS A 38 8.32 10.10 -1.92
C LYS A 38 7.07 9.24 -1.90
N ILE A 39 6.73 8.56 -3.00
CA ILE A 39 5.62 7.60 -3.04
C ILE A 39 5.86 6.46 -2.05
N ASP A 40 7.07 5.87 -2.02
CA ASP A 40 7.44 4.80 -1.10
C ASP A 40 7.23 5.20 0.37
N GLU A 41 7.65 6.40 0.75
CA GLU A 41 7.49 6.93 2.10
C GLU A 41 6.02 7.21 2.45
N ILE A 42 5.27 7.85 1.54
CA ILE A 42 3.85 8.16 1.74
C ILE A 42 3.07 6.86 1.94
N ILE A 43 3.22 5.90 1.04
CA ILE A 43 2.46 4.63 1.09
C ILE A 43 2.78 3.84 2.35
N TRP A 44 4.05 3.78 2.75
CA TRP A 44 4.44 3.08 3.99
C TRP A 44 3.77 3.65 5.24
N ASN A 45 3.56 4.97 5.29
CA ASN A 45 2.99 5.68 6.43
C ASN A 45 1.47 5.92 6.30
N SER A 46 0.84 5.40 5.25
CA SER A 46 -0.59 5.63 4.99
C SER A 46 -1.46 4.48 5.45
N THR A 47 -2.70 4.83 5.81
CA THR A 47 -3.79 3.88 6.02
C THR A 47 -4.96 4.23 5.09
N PHE A 48 -5.72 3.22 4.72
CA PHE A 48 -7.00 3.29 4.03
C PHE A 48 -8.09 2.79 4.97
N THR A 49 -9.36 2.89 4.57
CA THR A 49 -10.47 2.38 5.38
C THR A 49 -11.20 1.29 4.59
N ASP A 50 -11.39 0.10 5.15
CA ASP A 50 -12.20 -0.93 4.52
C ASP A 50 -13.70 -0.58 4.56
N LEU A 51 -14.55 -1.40 3.93
CA LEU A 51 -16.00 -1.16 3.88
C LEU A 51 -16.69 -1.39 5.23
N ASP A 52 -16.01 -2.03 6.18
CA ASP A 52 -16.49 -2.26 7.56
C ASP A 52 -16.00 -1.15 8.52
N GLY A 53 -15.18 -0.23 8.04
CA GLY A 53 -14.68 0.93 8.80
C GLY A 53 -13.34 0.69 9.51
N ASN A 54 -12.66 -0.43 9.26
CA ASN A 54 -11.35 -0.70 9.85
C ASN A 54 -10.23 -0.05 9.04
N GLU A 55 -9.15 0.33 9.73
CA GLU A 55 -7.94 0.80 9.05
C GLU A 55 -7.18 -0.37 8.41
N VAL A 56 -6.65 -0.13 7.21
CA VAL A 56 -5.88 -1.09 6.40
C VAL A 56 -4.64 -0.40 5.87
N SER A 57 -3.48 -1.03 5.99
CA SER A 57 -2.20 -0.54 5.49
C SER A 57 -1.44 -1.61 4.71
N VAL A 58 -0.40 -1.23 3.99
CA VAL A 58 0.51 -2.20 3.34
C VAL A 58 1.25 -3.06 4.36
N GLN A 59 1.41 -2.57 5.59
CA GLN A 59 2.11 -3.27 6.67
C GLN A 59 1.36 -4.51 7.16
N ASP A 60 0.02 -4.56 6.95
CA ASP A 60 -0.82 -5.71 7.31
C ASP A 60 -0.58 -6.91 6.39
N TYR A 61 0.08 -6.69 5.25
CA TYR A 61 0.32 -7.69 4.21
C TYR A 61 1.80 -8.03 4.02
N LYS A 62 2.62 -7.83 5.05
CA LYS A 62 4.03 -8.27 5.02
C LYS A 62 4.14 -9.74 4.58
N GLY A 63 5.12 -10.01 3.74
CA GLY A 63 5.32 -11.34 3.15
C GLY A 63 4.62 -11.54 1.81
N LYS A 64 3.79 -10.59 1.36
CA LYS A 64 3.09 -10.64 0.08
C LYS A 64 3.45 -9.47 -0.82
N VAL A 65 3.35 -9.65 -2.12
CA VAL A 65 3.32 -8.54 -3.07
C VAL A 65 1.95 -7.88 -2.97
N VAL A 66 1.92 -6.55 -2.78
CA VAL A 66 0.67 -5.79 -2.70
C VAL A 66 0.53 -4.90 -3.92
N LEU A 67 -0.62 -4.94 -4.58
CA LEU A 67 -1.04 -3.93 -5.54
C LEU A 67 -2.03 -2.98 -4.86
N ILE A 68 -1.71 -1.71 -4.85
CA ILE A 68 -2.64 -0.61 -4.58
C ILE A 68 -3.09 -0.09 -5.93
N ASP A 69 -4.40 -0.15 -6.22
CA ASP A 69 -4.99 0.33 -7.46
C ASP A 69 -6.02 1.40 -7.13
N PHE A 70 -5.70 2.66 -7.45
CA PHE A 70 -6.60 3.80 -7.25
C PHE A 70 -7.60 3.87 -8.40
N TRP A 71 -8.88 3.92 -8.05
CA TRP A 71 -9.98 3.79 -9.01
C TRP A 71 -11.26 4.54 -8.59
N GLU A 72 -12.20 4.65 -9.54
CA GLU A 72 -13.59 5.11 -9.33
C GLU A 72 -14.54 4.27 -10.20
N THR A 73 -15.83 4.19 -9.84
CA THR A 73 -16.82 3.35 -10.56
C THR A 73 -17.05 3.79 -12.00
N TRP A 74 -16.89 5.06 -12.30
CA TRP A 74 -17.02 5.63 -13.66
C TRP A 74 -15.76 5.46 -14.51
N CYS A 75 -14.63 5.07 -13.94
CA CYS A 75 -13.35 4.97 -14.63
C CYS A 75 -13.28 3.69 -15.51
N GLY A 76 -13.69 3.79 -16.77
CA GLY A 76 -13.67 2.66 -17.70
C GLY A 76 -12.33 1.92 -17.77
N PRO A 77 -11.17 2.61 -17.93
CA PRO A 77 -9.85 1.97 -17.91
C PRO A 77 -9.53 1.25 -16.59
N CYS A 78 -10.00 1.76 -15.43
CA CYS A 78 -9.81 1.09 -14.14
C CYS A 78 -10.55 -0.26 -14.11
N LEU A 79 -11.77 -0.28 -14.65
CA LEU A 79 -12.58 -1.50 -14.69
C LEU A 79 -11.98 -2.60 -15.61
N GLN A 80 -11.08 -2.24 -16.53
CA GLN A 80 -10.34 -3.20 -17.36
C GLN A 80 -9.21 -3.89 -16.59
N VAL A 81 -8.70 -3.27 -15.53
CA VAL A 81 -7.65 -3.85 -14.67
C VAL A 81 -8.21 -4.99 -13.81
N PHE A 82 -9.41 -4.84 -13.28
CA PHE A 82 -9.99 -5.72 -12.26
C PHE A 82 -10.08 -7.21 -12.64
N PRO A 83 -10.51 -7.62 -13.84
CA PRO A 83 -10.55 -9.04 -14.20
C PRO A 83 -9.16 -9.69 -14.19
N ALA A 84 -8.11 -8.93 -14.57
CA ALA A 84 -6.73 -9.40 -14.52
C ALA A 84 -6.28 -9.61 -13.07
N MET A 85 -6.58 -8.65 -12.19
CA MET A 85 -6.19 -8.70 -10.78
C MET A 85 -6.96 -9.80 -10.02
N ASP A 86 -8.23 -10.01 -10.34
CA ASP A 86 -9.02 -11.09 -9.76
C ASP A 86 -8.45 -12.48 -10.13
N SER A 87 -8.04 -12.64 -11.39
CA SER A 87 -7.39 -13.86 -11.85
C SER A 87 -6.06 -14.10 -11.13
N LEU A 88 -5.21 -13.08 -11.03
CA LEU A 88 -3.91 -13.18 -10.37
C LEU A 88 -4.05 -13.42 -8.86
N ARG A 89 -5.02 -12.78 -8.20
CA ARG A 89 -5.27 -13.01 -6.79
C ARG A 89 -5.67 -14.47 -6.50
N LYS A 90 -6.44 -15.10 -7.40
CA LYS A 90 -6.81 -16.52 -7.30
C LYS A 90 -5.60 -17.44 -7.56
N GLU A 91 -4.74 -17.08 -8.53
CA GLU A 91 -3.53 -17.82 -8.87
C GLU A 91 -2.46 -17.73 -7.76
N TYR A 92 -2.29 -16.54 -7.16
CA TYR A 92 -1.27 -16.21 -6.15
C TYR A 92 -1.88 -15.85 -4.79
N LYS A 93 -2.88 -16.61 -4.33
CA LYS A 93 -3.66 -16.29 -3.12
C LYS A 93 -2.82 -16.08 -1.85
N ASP A 94 -1.68 -16.74 -1.76
CA ASP A 94 -0.79 -16.68 -0.60
C ASP A 94 0.31 -15.61 -0.76
N ASP A 95 0.61 -15.19 -1.99
CA ASP A 95 1.74 -14.31 -2.34
C ASP A 95 1.32 -12.92 -2.80
N PHE A 96 0.04 -12.72 -3.15
CA PHE A 96 -0.44 -11.49 -3.76
C PHE A 96 -1.74 -10.96 -3.15
N VAL A 97 -1.78 -9.65 -2.93
CA VAL A 97 -2.95 -8.92 -2.40
C VAL A 97 -3.27 -7.73 -3.29
N VAL A 98 -4.56 -7.47 -3.49
CA VAL A 98 -5.06 -6.27 -4.17
C VAL A 98 -5.81 -5.41 -3.16
N LEU A 99 -5.41 -4.15 -3.05
CA LEU A 99 -6.13 -3.06 -2.40
C LEU A 99 -6.72 -2.18 -3.49
N ALA A 100 -7.99 -2.36 -3.80
CA ALA A 100 -8.72 -1.51 -4.73
C ALA A 100 -9.18 -0.25 -3.97
N VAL A 101 -8.39 0.81 -4.07
CA VAL A 101 -8.57 2.06 -3.32
C VAL A 101 -9.49 3.00 -4.10
N ASN A 102 -10.72 3.15 -3.64
CA ASN A 102 -11.64 4.14 -4.21
C ASN A 102 -11.33 5.53 -3.67
N LEU A 103 -11.15 6.52 -4.57
CA LEU A 103 -10.75 7.88 -4.21
C LEU A 103 -11.85 8.66 -3.47
N GLN A 104 -13.11 8.25 -3.64
CA GLN A 104 -14.28 8.94 -3.07
C GLN A 104 -14.48 10.37 -3.62
N ASP A 105 -13.97 10.65 -4.83
CA ASP A 105 -14.19 11.96 -5.47
C ASP A 105 -15.66 12.13 -5.87
N SER A 106 -16.28 11.04 -6.38
CA SER A 106 -17.69 11.03 -6.77
C SER A 106 -18.45 9.80 -6.30
N ASP A 107 -17.75 8.74 -5.88
CA ASP A 107 -18.34 7.53 -5.35
C ASP A 107 -18.67 7.68 -3.85
N THR A 108 -19.69 6.93 -3.40
CA THR A 108 -19.98 6.78 -1.97
C THR A 108 -19.56 5.41 -1.46
N PRO A 109 -19.33 5.23 -0.14
CA PRO A 109 -19.04 3.92 0.44
C PRO A 109 -20.07 2.85 0.07
N GLU A 110 -21.36 3.22 0.06
CA GLU A 110 -22.47 2.34 -0.31
C GLU A 110 -22.42 1.97 -1.80
N GLY A 111 -22.03 2.91 -2.66
CA GLY A 111 -21.84 2.68 -4.10
C GLY A 111 -20.71 1.70 -4.37
N VAL A 112 -19.57 1.85 -3.66
CA VAL A 112 -18.44 0.92 -3.74
C VAL A 112 -18.83 -0.47 -3.24
N ALA A 113 -19.57 -0.57 -2.13
CA ALA A 113 -20.06 -1.85 -1.60
C ALA A 113 -21.03 -2.53 -2.58
N ALA A 114 -21.93 -1.77 -3.20
CA ALA A 114 -22.86 -2.27 -4.23
C ALA A 114 -22.09 -2.79 -5.46
N PHE A 115 -21.09 -2.03 -5.93
CA PHE A 115 -20.23 -2.43 -7.03
C PHE A 115 -19.49 -3.74 -6.71
N LYS A 116 -18.85 -3.86 -5.54
CA LYS A 116 -18.19 -5.09 -5.10
C LYS A 116 -19.13 -6.29 -5.15
N LYS A 117 -20.33 -6.12 -4.61
CA LYS A 117 -21.36 -7.18 -4.58
C LYS A 117 -21.84 -7.58 -5.97
N GLU A 118 -22.08 -6.61 -6.85
CA GLU A 118 -22.53 -6.85 -8.22
C GLU A 118 -21.49 -7.60 -9.06
N ARG A 119 -20.21 -7.18 -8.94
CA ARG A 119 -19.12 -7.72 -9.76
C ARG A 119 -18.55 -9.03 -9.21
N GLY A 120 -18.72 -9.32 -7.93
CA GLY A 120 -18.29 -10.57 -7.30
C GLY A 120 -16.76 -10.71 -7.20
N TYR A 121 -16.01 -9.61 -7.29
CA TYR A 121 -14.55 -9.63 -7.06
C TYR A 121 -14.24 -9.87 -5.59
N ASP A 122 -13.31 -10.79 -5.32
CA ASP A 122 -12.90 -11.20 -3.98
C ASP A 122 -11.52 -10.61 -3.62
N PHE A 123 -11.36 -9.29 -3.75
CA PHE A 123 -10.19 -8.56 -3.24
C PHE A 123 -10.61 -7.40 -2.33
N ASN A 124 -9.66 -6.75 -1.69
CA ASN A 124 -9.95 -5.76 -0.66
C ASN A 124 -10.36 -4.43 -1.32
N PHE A 125 -11.62 -4.08 -1.23
CA PHE A 125 -12.11 -2.75 -1.56
C PHE A 125 -11.95 -1.86 -0.35
N VAL A 126 -11.23 -0.77 -0.51
CA VAL A 126 -10.93 0.21 0.54
C VAL A 126 -11.18 1.63 0.04
N LEU A 127 -11.36 2.54 0.96
CA LEU A 127 -11.71 3.94 0.73
C LEU A 127 -10.54 4.83 1.10
N ASP A 128 -10.24 5.84 0.29
CA ASP A 128 -9.17 6.82 0.55
C ASP A 128 -9.65 7.98 1.43
N LYS A 129 -10.05 7.68 2.66
CA LYS A 129 -10.51 8.71 3.62
C LYS A 129 -9.39 9.64 4.11
N ASN A 130 -8.13 9.25 3.92
CA ASN A 130 -6.97 9.99 4.38
C ASN A 130 -6.27 10.79 3.26
N GLU A 131 -6.95 10.90 2.09
CA GLU A 131 -6.46 11.67 0.94
C GLU A 131 -5.04 11.28 0.54
N VAL A 132 -4.78 9.96 0.43
CA VAL A 132 -3.48 9.42 0.00
C VAL A 132 -3.32 9.59 -1.51
N GLY A 133 -4.38 9.32 -2.28
CA GLY A 133 -4.39 9.46 -3.73
C GLY A 133 -3.89 10.82 -4.20
N PRO A 134 -4.44 11.96 -3.72
CA PRO A 134 -3.96 13.30 -4.08
C PRO A 134 -2.48 13.56 -3.80
N LYS A 135 -1.86 12.81 -2.89
CA LYS A 135 -0.43 12.97 -2.55
C LYS A 135 0.50 12.20 -3.47
N VAL A 136 0.00 11.14 -4.16
CA VAL A 136 0.82 10.22 -4.96
C VAL A 136 0.44 10.19 -6.44
N ILE A 137 -0.80 10.54 -6.80
CA ILE A 137 -1.29 10.52 -8.18
C ILE A 137 -0.93 11.82 -8.87
N SER A 138 -0.09 11.73 -9.94
CA SER A 138 0.32 12.92 -10.70
C SER A 138 -0.53 13.16 -11.95
N PHE A 139 -1.14 12.11 -12.55
CA PHE A 139 -1.73 12.22 -13.89
C PHE A 139 -3.13 11.61 -14.05
N GLY A 140 -3.70 10.95 -13.04
CA GLY A 140 -5.03 10.34 -13.11
C GLY A 140 -5.06 8.85 -12.82
N ILE A 141 -6.22 8.23 -13.04
CA ILE A 141 -6.51 6.82 -12.71
C ILE A 141 -6.79 5.97 -13.96
N PRO A 142 -6.57 4.64 -13.94
CA PRO A 142 -6.06 3.88 -12.78
C PRO A 142 -4.62 4.26 -12.47
N PHE A 143 -4.30 4.41 -11.18
CA PHE A 143 -2.93 4.58 -10.73
C PHE A 143 -2.55 3.40 -9.85
N LYS A 144 -1.55 2.63 -10.30
CA LYS A 144 -1.17 1.35 -9.71
C LYS A 144 0.19 1.48 -9.02
N ILE A 145 0.25 1.04 -7.77
CA ILE A 145 1.47 1.00 -6.97
C ILE A 145 1.71 -0.44 -6.54
N PHE A 146 2.85 -1.01 -6.92
CA PHE A 146 3.29 -2.34 -6.51
C PHE A 146 4.29 -2.23 -5.37
N ILE A 147 4.03 -2.97 -4.30
CA ILE A 147 4.83 -3.03 -3.07
C ILE A 147 5.35 -4.45 -2.90
N ASP A 148 6.60 -4.61 -2.50
CA ASP A 148 7.21 -5.92 -2.28
C ASP A 148 6.86 -6.51 -0.89
N PRO A 149 7.19 -7.78 -0.62
CA PRO A 149 6.90 -8.45 0.65
C PRO A 149 7.50 -7.78 1.90
N ASN A 150 8.50 -6.92 1.74
CA ASN A 150 9.11 -6.16 2.83
C ASN A 150 8.49 -4.77 3.00
N GLY A 151 7.51 -4.42 2.16
CA GLY A 151 6.80 -3.15 2.18
C GLY A 151 7.46 -2.04 1.37
N TYR A 152 8.43 -2.34 0.50
CA TYR A 152 9.10 -1.35 -0.33
C TYR A 152 8.44 -1.21 -1.71
N LEU A 153 8.42 0.01 -2.23
CA LEU A 153 7.95 0.27 -3.58
C LEU A 153 8.76 -0.51 -4.62
N ILE A 154 8.07 -1.27 -5.46
CA ILE A 154 8.61 -1.89 -6.67
C ILE A 154 8.44 -0.92 -7.84
N LYS A 155 7.21 -0.43 -8.04
CA LYS A 155 6.83 0.38 -9.19
C LYS A 155 5.55 1.16 -8.93
N ALA A 156 5.47 2.35 -9.50
CA ALA A 156 4.23 3.12 -9.64
C ALA A 156 3.99 3.42 -11.12
N GLU A 157 2.72 3.35 -11.58
CA GLU A 157 2.37 3.60 -12.97
C GLU A 157 0.91 4.03 -13.14
N VAL A 158 0.65 4.84 -14.18
CA VAL A 158 -0.68 5.28 -14.56
C VAL A 158 -1.21 4.48 -15.76
N GLY A 159 -2.53 4.33 -15.82
CA GLY A 159 -3.24 3.76 -16.96
C GLY A 159 -3.37 2.24 -16.94
N SER A 160 -4.08 1.72 -17.93
CA SER A 160 -4.29 0.30 -18.19
C SER A 160 -3.69 -0.09 -19.54
N ASN A 161 -3.17 -1.31 -19.64
CA ASN A 161 -2.72 -1.94 -20.88
C ASN A 161 -3.79 -2.91 -21.41
N GLY A 162 -5.03 -2.75 -20.94
CA GLY A 162 -6.09 -3.73 -21.13
C GLY A 162 -5.89 -4.98 -20.28
N THR A 163 -6.95 -5.75 -20.10
CA THR A 163 -6.96 -6.91 -19.18
C THR A 163 -5.77 -7.86 -19.39
N ALA A 164 -5.48 -8.25 -20.63
CA ALA A 164 -4.38 -9.18 -20.92
C ALA A 164 -3.00 -8.57 -20.64
N GLY A 165 -2.80 -7.29 -21.00
CA GLY A 165 -1.53 -6.60 -20.75
C GLY A 165 -1.27 -6.38 -19.27
N ASP A 166 -2.29 -5.97 -18.53
CA ASP A 166 -2.21 -5.78 -17.07
C ASP A 166 -1.97 -7.11 -16.35
N TYR A 167 -2.61 -8.21 -16.80
CA TYR A 167 -2.35 -9.55 -16.27
C TYR A 167 -0.88 -9.95 -16.42
N LEU A 168 -0.34 -9.89 -17.64
CA LEU A 168 1.02 -10.33 -17.93
C LEU A 168 2.06 -9.50 -17.14
N LYS A 169 1.85 -8.20 -17.10
CA LYS A 169 2.74 -7.27 -16.39
C LYS A 169 2.74 -7.51 -14.88
N ALA A 170 1.56 -7.59 -14.28
CA ALA A 170 1.43 -7.84 -12.85
C ALA A 170 1.94 -9.24 -12.48
N LYS A 171 1.69 -10.27 -13.31
CA LYS A 171 2.24 -11.60 -13.13
C LYS A 171 3.76 -11.58 -13.05
N THR A 172 4.43 -10.90 -14.00
CA THR A 172 5.90 -10.76 -13.97
C THR A 172 6.37 -10.10 -12.67
N ILE A 173 5.72 -9.01 -12.23
CA ILE A 173 6.07 -8.33 -10.99
C ILE A 173 5.91 -9.26 -9.78
N ILE A 174 4.84 -10.06 -9.72
CA ILE A 174 4.61 -11.01 -8.64
C ILE A 174 5.70 -12.09 -8.63
N GLU A 175 5.97 -12.73 -9.78
CA GLU A 175 6.95 -13.81 -9.89
C GLU A 175 8.37 -13.36 -9.52
N ASP A 176 8.74 -12.14 -9.89
CA ASP A 176 10.07 -11.58 -9.62
C ASP A 176 10.25 -11.15 -8.15
N ASN A 177 9.17 -10.91 -7.41
CA ASN A 177 9.25 -10.31 -6.08
C ASN A 177 8.62 -11.15 -4.95
N LYS A 178 7.81 -12.18 -5.24
CA LYS A 178 7.26 -13.05 -4.18
C LYS A 178 8.37 -13.78 -3.42
N LEU A 179 8.13 -14.09 -2.16
CA LEU A 179 9.06 -14.89 -1.36
C LEU A 179 9.22 -16.30 -1.96
N LYS A 180 10.42 -16.83 -1.91
CA LYS A 180 10.76 -18.17 -2.41
C LYS A 180 10.74 -19.17 -1.27
#